data_73b54d3f1494a25362bd774665afe4a9
#
_entry.id   73b54d3f1494a25362bd774665afe4a9
#
_cell.length_a   1.000
_cell.length_b   1.000
_cell.length_c   1.000
_cell.angle_alpha   90.00
_cell.angle_beta   90.00
_cell.angle_gamma   90.00
#
_symmetry.space_group_name_H-M   'P 1'
#
loop_
_entity.id
_entity.type
_entity.pdbx_description
1 polymer ?
#
loop_
_entity_poly.entity_id
_entity_poly.type
_entity_poly.pdbx_seq_one_letter_code
_entity_poly.pdbx_strand_id
1 'polypeptide(L)'
;MILPRILEHKKAELRHKQSRGYLSELKAKIQDAPSPLGFAVALDATRSSLSPALIAEVKKASPSLGLLRPEFEERFDYVAIAKTYQEAGASALSVLTDKDFFQGSLDYLRNI
;
A
#
# COMPACT_ATOMS: atom_id res chain seq x y z
N MET A 1 -18.53 -8.04 11.96
CA MET A 1 -17.58 -6.92 11.76
C MET A 1 -16.29 -7.47 11.13
N ILE A 2 -15.79 -6.87 10.07
CA ILE A 2 -14.63 -7.39 9.33
C ILE A 2 -13.28 -7.05 9.99
N LEU A 3 -13.15 -5.88 10.60
CA LEU A 3 -11.87 -5.42 11.18
C LEU A 3 -11.27 -6.39 12.21
N PRO A 4 -12.02 -6.93 13.17
CA PRO A 4 -11.46 -7.92 14.10
C PRO A 4 -10.90 -9.16 13.40
N ARG A 5 -11.54 -9.63 12.33
CA ARG A 5 -11.05 -10.76 11.53
C ARG A 5 -9.73 -10.44 10.84
N ILE A 6 -9.61 -9.25 10.26
CA ILE A 6 -8.36 -8.78 9.64
C ILE A 6 -7.24 -8.73 10.68
N LEU A 7 -7.52 -8.16 11.86
CA LEU A 7 -6.53 -8.05 12.95
C LEU A 7 -6.06 -9.41 13.45
N GLU A 8 -6.96 -10.36 13.65
CA GLU A 8 -6.58 -11.72 14.07
C GLU A 8 -5.74 -12.44 13.02
N HIS A 9 -6.11 -12.31 11.76
CA HIS A 9 -5.33 -12.83 10.64
C HIS A 9 -3.91 -12.23 10.61
N LYS A 10 -3.79 -10.91 10.74
CA LYS A 10 -2.49 -10.22 10.79
C LYS A 10 -1.63 -10.64 11.98
N LYS A 11 -2.23 -10.83 13.15
CA LYS A 11 -1.51 -11.36 14.31
C LYS A 11 -0.93 -12.75 14.04
N ALA A 12 -1.71 -13.64 13.43
CA ALA A 12 -1.25 -14.98 13.08
C ALA A 12 -0.11 -14.94 12.03
N GLU A 13 -0.25 -14.12 11.00
CA GLU A 13 0.76 -13.89 9.97
C GLU A 13 2.08 -13.38 10.59
N LEU A 14 2.00 -12.39 11.48
CA LEU A 14 3.17 -11.82 12.16
C LEU A 14 3.87 -12.83 13.07
N ARG A 15 3.11 -13.64 13.84
CA ARG A 15 3.70 -14.71 14.66
C ARG A 15 4.49 -15.70 13.80
N HIS A 16 3.94 -16.09 12.65
CA HIS A 16 4.62 -16.99 11.73
C HIS A 16 5.91 -16.39 11.17
N LYS A 17 5.89 -15.14 10.77
CA LYS A 17 7.08 -14.41 10.28
C LYS A 17 8.13 -14.26 11.37
N GLN A 18 7.73 -13.90 12.58
CA GLN A 18 8.65 -13.74 13.73
C GLN A 18 9.36 -15.04 14.08
N SER A 19 8.65 -16.18 14.04
CA SER A 19 9.24 -17.50 14.34
C SER A 19 10.33 -17.93 13.36
N ARG A 20 10.37 -17.33 12.17
CA ARG A 20 11.35 -17.59 11.09
C ARG A 20 12.50 -16.59 11.02
N GLY A 21 12.68 -15.73 12.02
CA GLY A 21 13.76 -14.75 12.03
C GLY A 21 13.58 -13.59 11.06
N TYR A 22 12.35 -13.36 10.59
CA TYR A 22 12.01 -12.31 9.61
C TYR A 22 12.44 -10.91 10.04
N LEU A 23 12.37 -10.59 11.34
CA LEU A 23 12.78 -9.29 11.85
C LEU A 23 14.29 -9.05 11.65
N SER A 24 15.12 -10.07 11.88
CA SER A 24 16.57 -9.98 11.66
C SER A 24 16.91 -9.77 10.19
N GLU A 25 16.19 -10.45 9.28
CA GLU A 25 16.34 -10.25 7.84
C GLU A 25 15.95 -8.84 7.41
N LEU A 26 14.85 -8.29 7.95
CA LEU A 26 14.44 -6.91 7.67
C LEU A 26 15.48 -5.91 8.14
N LYS A 27 16.02 -6.06 9.33
CA LYS A 27 17.07 -5.18 9.87
C LYS A 27 18.32 -5.19 9.01
N ALA A 28 18.71 -6.33 8.49
CA ALA A 28 19.85 -6.43 7.56
C ALA A 28 19.56 -5.69 6.24
N LYS A 29 18.38 -5.85 5.68
CA LYS A 29 17.97 -5.20 4.41
C LYS A 29 17.83 -3.67 4.52
N ILE A 30 17.50 -3.14 5.70
CA ILE A 30 17.36 -1.68 5.90
C ILE A 30 18.67 -0.93 5.58
N GLN A 31 19.82 -1.53 5.84
CA GLN A 31 21.12 -0.89 5.58
C GLN A 31 21.35 -0.59 4.10
N ASP A 32 20.81 -1.43 3.23
CA ASP A 32 20.95 -1.30 1.76
C ASP A 32 19.70 -0.68 1.10
N ALA A 33 18.71 -0.30 1.88
CA ALA A 33 17.49 0.29 1.35
C ALA A 33 17.71 1.76 0.94
N PRO A 34 17.05 2.21 -0.15
CA PRO A 34 17.09 3.62 -0.53
C PRO A 34 16.42 4.49 0.54
N SER A 35 16.79 5.77 0.58
CA SER A 35 16.15 6.73 1.48
C SER A 35 14.65 6.84 1.20
N PRO A 36 13.81 7.05 2.23
CA PRO A 36 12.38 7.31 2.05
C PRO A 36 12.13 8.54 1.18
N LEU A 37 11.00 8.53 0.44
CA LEU A 37 10.65 9.59 -0.50
C LEU A 37 10.12 10.88 0.15
N GLY A 38 10.02 10.94 1.48
CA GLY A 38 9.57 12.15 2.18
C GLY A 38 8.06 12.36 2.14
N PHE A 39 7.31 11.37 2.57
CA PHE A 39 5.83 11.39 2.61
C PHE A 39 5.27 12.63 3.33
N ALA A 40 5.72 12.92 4.54
CA ALA A 40 5.26 14.08 5.30
C ALA A 40 5.60 15.41 4.61
N VAL A 41 6.79 15.53 4.05
CA VAL A 41 7.22 16.72 3.30
C VAL A 41 6.33 16.96 2.09
N ALA A 42 5.98 15.92 1.34
CA ALA A 42 5.09 16.04 0.19
C ALA A 42 3.69 16.55 0.57
N LEU A 43 3.13 16.08 1.69
CA LEU A 43 1.85 16.55 2.21
C LEU A 43 1.91 18.01 2.67
N ASP A 44 2.95 18.40 3.40
CA ASP A 44 3.13 19.76 3.89
C ASP A 44 3.34 20.77 2.76
N ALA A 45 4.10 20.43 1.74
CA ALA A 45 4.34 21.26 0.56
C ALA A 45 3.02 21.59 -0.17
N THR A 46 2.14 20.61 -0.33
CA THR A 46 0.83 20.80 -0.96
C THR A 46 -0.08 21.69 -0.11
N ARG A 47 -0.10 21.47 1.20
CA ARG A 47 -0.92 22.26 2.13
C ARG A 47 -0.54 23.75 2.11
N SER A 48 0.73 24.09 1.94
CA SER A 48 1.21 25.50 1.88
C SER A 48 0.75 26.25 0.63
N SER A 49 0.30 25.55 -0.42
CA SER A 49 -0.17 26.14 -1.68
C SER A 49 -1.69 26.42 -1.72
N LEU A 50 -2.37 26.40 -0.57
CA LEU A 50 -3.83 26.58 -0.44
C LEU A 50 -4.67 25.46 -1.10
N SER A 51 -4.05 24.42 -1.60
CA SER A 51 -4.72 23.20 -2.09
C SER A 51 -4.71 22.12 -1.03
N PRO A 52 -5.76 21.30 -0.92
CA PRO A 52 -5.72 20.16 -0.01
C PRO A 52 -4.68 19.14 -0.46
N ALA A 53 -3.91 18.60 0.50
CA ALA A 53 -3.06 17.45 0.23
C ALA A 53 -3.92 16.20 0.04
N LEU A 54 -3.64 15.43 -1.01
CA LEU A 54 -4.41 14.25 -1.37
C LEU A 54 -3.53 12.99 -1.29
N ILE A 55 -3.99 12.01 -0.51
CA ILE A 55 -3.45 10.65 -0.54
C ILE A 55 -4.40 9.81 -1.39
N ALA A 56 -3.94 9.37 -2.56
CA ALA A 56 -4.71 8.51 -3.44
C ALA A 56 -4.39 7.03 -3.17
N GLU A 57 -5.41 6.18 -3.12
CA GLU A 57 -5.25 4.78 -2.77
C GLU A 57 -5.35 3.86 -3.98
N VAL A 58 -4.33 3.01 -4.15
CA VAL A 58 -4.30 1.93 -5.14
C VAL A 58 -4.80 0.65 -4.46
N LYS A 59 -6.01 0.23 -4.83
CA LYS A 59 -6.70 -0.91 -4.23
C LYS A 59 -7.41 -1.74 -5.29
N LYS A 60 -7.12 -3.05 -5.32
CA LYS A 60 -7.74 -4.00 -6.25
C LYS A 60 -9.11 -4.46 -5.77
N ALA A 61 -9.20 -4.84 -4.51
CA ALA A 61 -10.39 -5.43 -3.92
C ALA A 61 -10.52 -5.06 -2.45
N SER A 62 -11.70 -5.24 -1.89
CA SER A 62 -11.97 -5.11 -0.46
C SER A 62 -12.93 -6.19 0.03
N PRO A 63 -12.95 -6.50 1.34
CA PRO A 63 -13.86 -7.51 1.88
C PRO A 63 -15.34 -7.18 1.68
N SER A 64 -15.70 -5.91 1.64
CA SER A 64 -17.09 -5.47 1.52
C SER A 64 -17.59 -5.43 0.07
N LEU A 65 -16.72 -5.12 -0.89
CA LEU A 65 -17.09 -4.89 -2.29
C LEU A 65 -16.58 -5.96 -3.25
N GLY A 66 -15.65 -6.82 -2.82
CA GLY A 66 -14.90 -7.68 -3.73
C GLY A 66 -14.00 -6.85 -4.65
N LEU A 67 -13.88 -7.22 -5.92
CA LEU A 67 -13.16 -6.41 -6.90
C LEU A 67 -13.81 -5.03 -7.02
N LEU A 68 -13.01 -3.96 -6.98
CA LEU A 68 -13.51 -2.59 -7.13
C LEU A 68 -13.98 -2.31 -8.54
N ARG A 69 -13.37 -2.95 -9.54
CA ARG A 69 -13.74 -2.88 -10.94
C ARG A 69 -13.67 -4.27 -11.57
N PRO A 70 -14.66 -4.66 -12.41
CA PRO A 70 -14.67 -6.00 -13.00
C PRO A 70 -13.43 -6.35 -13.81
N GLU A 71 -12.86 -5.37 -14.53
CA GLU A 71 -11.66 -5.57 -15.33
C GLU A 71 -10.40 -5.92 -14.53
N PHE A 72 -10.39 -5.68 -13.21
CA PHE A 72 -9.28 -6.04 -12.34
C PHE A 72 -9.14 -7.56 -12.13
N GLU A 73 -10.14 -8.34 -12.53
CA GLU A 73 -10.02 -9.79 -12.52
C GLU A 73 -8.99 -10.28 -13.55
N GLU A 74 -9.03 -9.72 -14.74
CA GLU A 74 -8.10 -10.07 -15.82
C GLU A 74 -6.78 -9.30 -15.74
N ARG A 75 -6.87 -7.99 -15.44
CA ARG A 75 -5.70 -7.12 -15.39
C ARG A 75 -5.87 -6.02 -14.34
N PHE A 76 -4.95 -6.01 -13.40
CA PHE A 76 -4.81 -4.91 -12.43
C PHE A 76 -3.52 -4.14 -12.71
N ASP A 77 -3.62 -3.11 -13.53
CA ASP A 77 -2.47 -2.26 -13.90
C ASP A 77 -2.25 -1.18 -12.83
N TYR A 78 -1.73 -1.61 -11.70
CA TYR A 78 -1.48 -0.75 -10.54
C TYR A 78 -0.47 0.37 -10.83
N VAL A 79 0.50 0.14 -11.72
CA VAL A 79 1.48 1.16 -12.11
C VAL A 79 0.81 2.26 -12.93
N ALA A 80 -0.04 1.92 -13.88
CA ALA A 80 -0.78 2.90 -14.67
C ALA A 80 -1.74 3.72 -13.78
N ILE A 81 -2.42 3.07 -12.83
CA ILE A 81 -3.29 3.75 -11.86
C ILE A 81 -2.48 4.73 -11.01
N ALA A 82 -1.34 4.32 -10.48
CA ALA A 82 -0.46 5.18 -9.67
C ALA A 82 0.02 6.41 -10.46
N LYS A 83 0.43 6.22 -11.72
CA LYS A 83 0.82 7.32 -12.61
C LYS A 83 -0.33 8.29 -12.86
N THR A 84 -1.52 7.78 -13.12
CA THR A 84 -2.72 8.60 -13.30
C THR A 84 -3.00 9.46 -12.07
N TYR A 85 -2.88 8.89 -10.87
CA TYR A 85 -3.04 9.64 -9.62
C TYR A 85 -1.97 10.72 -9.46
N GLN A 86 -0.72 10.40 -9.77
CA GLN A 86 0.39 11.37 -9.72
C GLN A 86 0.17 12.52 -10.69
N GLU A 87 -0.20 12.24 -11.93
CA GLU A 87 -0.48 13.24 -12.97
C GLU A 87 -1.69 14.12 -12.61
N ALA A 88 -2.67 13.56 -11.91
CA ALA A 88 -3.82 14.29 -11.41
C ALA A 88 -3.53 15.16 -10.16
N GLY A 89 -2.31 15.11 -9.62
CA GLY A 89 -1.89 15.96 -8.52
C GLY A 89 -1.95 15.32 -7.13
N ALA A 90 -2.02 14.01 -7.01
CA ALA A 90 -1.91 13.35 -5.71
C ALA A 90 -0.55 13.67 -5.06
N SER A 91 -0.57 14.03 -3.78
CA SER A 91 0.64 14.34 -3.01
C SER A 91 1.37 13.09 -2.55
N ALA A 92 0.62 12.02 -2.32
CA ALA A 92 1.13 10.72 -1.87
C ALA A 92 0.20 9.60 -2.32
N LEU A 93 0.68 8.37 -2.26
CA LEU A 93 -0.07 7.17 -2.60
C LEU A 93 -0.16 6.24 -1.40
N SER A 94 -1.32 5.61 -1.23
CA SER A 94 -1.53 4.47 -0.35
C SER A 94 -1.68 3.23 -1.22
N VAL A 95 -0.95 2.16 -0.91
CA VAL A 95 -0.97 0.93 -1.70
C VAL A 95 -1.39 -0.24 -0.81
N LEU A 96 -2.49 -0.90 -1.12
CA LEU A 96 -2.97 -2.08 -0.40
C LEU A 96 -2.09 -3.28 -0.75
N THR A 97 -1.34 -3.79 0.23
CA THR A 97 -0.42 -4.90 0.07
C THR A 97 -0.94 -6.22 0.65
N ASP A 98 -2.01 -6.18 1.43
CA ASP A 98 -2.60 -7.37 2.02
C ASP A 98 -3.21 -8.28 0.95
N LYS A 99 -2.84 -9.58 0.98
CA LYS A 99 -3.26 -10.55 -0.03
C LYS A 99 -4.68 -11.05 0.22
N ASP A 100 -4.98 -11.46 1.43
CA ASP A 100 -6.16 -12.28 1.71
C ASP A 100 -7.46 -11.46 1.74
N PHE A 101 -7.43 -10.23 2.20
CA PHE A 101 -8.61 -9.36 2.28
C PHE A 101 -8.70 -8.32 1.17
N PHE A 102 -7.57 -7.94 0.57
CA PHE A 102 -7.54 -6.86 -0.42
C PHE A 102 -6.94 -7.28 -1.76
N GLN A 103 -6.58 -8.54 -1.93
CA GLN A 103 -5.90 -9.07 -3.12
C GLN A 103 -4.68 -8.25 -3.52
N GLY A 104 -3.97 -7.73 -2.51
CA GLY A 104 -2.76 -6.93 -2.68
C GLY A 104 -1.48 -7.76 -2.79
N SER A 105 -0.37 -7.07 -2.97
CA SER A 105 0.97 -7.64 -3.00
C SER A 105 2.02 -6.60 -2.61
N LEU A 106 3.08 -7.01 -1.93
CA LEU A 106 4.24 -6.16 -1.68
C LEU A 106 4.93 -5.73 -2.98
N ASP A 107 4.80 -6.52 -4.05
CA ASP A 107 5.33 -6.15 -5.36
C ASP A 107 4.64 -4.93 -5.95
N TYR A 108 3.36 -4.70 -5.64
CA TYR A 108 2.67 -3.48 -6.05
C TYR A 108 3.36 -2.25 -5.48
N LEU A 109 3.66 -2.27 -4.18
CA LEU A 109 4.36 -1.17 -3.51
C LEU A 109 5.79 -0.99 -4.03
N ARG A 110 6.47 -2.08 -4.35
CA ARG A 110 7.85 -2.04 -4.88
C ARG A 110 7.92 -1.43 -6.27
N ASN A 111 6.94 -1.73 -7.12
CA ASN A 111 6.96 -1.36 -8.54
C ASN A 111 6.34 0.02 -8.82
N ILE A 112 5.55 0.55 -7.91
CA ILE A 112 5.01 1.90 -7.98
C ILE A 112 6.08 2.91 -7.61
#